data_58df75c4ee4047e6ca37616d970beed5
#
_entry.id   58df75c4ee4047e6ca37616d970beed5
#
_cell.length_a   1.000
_cell.length_b   1.000
_cell.length_c   1.000
_cell.angle_alpha   90.00
_cell.angle_beta   90.00
_cell.angle_gamma   90.00
#
_symmetry.space_group_name_H-M   'P 1'
#
loop_
_entity.id
_entity.type
_entity.pdbx_description
1 polymer ?
#
loop_
_entity_poly.entity_id
_entity_poly.type
_entity_poly.pdbx_seq_one_letter_code
_entity_poly.pdbx_strand_id
1 'polypeptide(L)'
;MFWILPSWQRTLAQPPGCSASRSATKRLIRELETWRSEALEETGIERLGPIDESDLLTWEAVINGRGVGGGYDSGRWLLSILLPTNYPLSPPQIRFITPIVHPNINLDTGEICLDLLKDAWTPAYSVLETVRAVRNGLLPYPEVDSPLNVDAAALLRGGDVVGASRLVELWCIEGGRYDGL
;
A
#
# COMPACT_ATOMS: atom_id res chain seq x y z
N MET A 1 23.44 4.82 20.97
CA MET A 1 22.05 4.51 21.23
C MET A 1 21.54 3.76 19.99
N PHE A 2 21.60 2.42 20.00
CA PHE A 2 21.22 1.61 18.84
C PHE A 2 19.68 1.56 18.79
N TRP A 3 19.09 2.14 17.75
CA TRP A 3 17.68 1.95 17.45
C TRP A 3 17.47 0.51 17.00
N ILE A 4 16.87 -0.30 17.87
CA ILE A 4 16.43 -1.64 17.52
C ILE A 4 15.17 -1.45 16.66
N LEU A 5 15.32 -1.67 15.36
CA LEU A 5 14.19 -1.67 14.43
C LEU A 5 13.15 -2.70 14.90
N PRO A 6 11.86 -2.36 14.85
CA PRO A 6 10.79 -3.31 15.20
C PRO A 6 10.90 -4.61 14.41
N SER A 7 10.47 -5.72 15.01
CA SER A 7 10.64 -7.07 14.46
C SER A 7 10.06 -7.25 13.04
N TRP A 8 9.04 -6.51 12.69
CA TRP A 8 8.40 -6.51 11.37
C TRP A 8 9.26 -5.85 10.27
N GLN A 9 10.13 -4.89 10.59
CA GLN A 9 11.07 -4.32 9.62
C GLN A 9 12.13 -5.34 9.17
N ARG A 10 12.43 -6.33 10.00
CA ARG A 10 13.38 -7.40 9.65
C ARG A 10 12.81 -8.44 8.67
N THR A 11 11.49 -8.55 8.57
CA THR A 11 10.84 -9.52 7.67
C THR A 11 10.69 -9.01 6.23
N LEU A 12 10.92 -7.71 6.00
CA LEU A 12 10.76 -7.04 4.70
C LEU A 12 12.05 -6.86 3.92
N ALA A 13 13.21 -7.00 4.56
CA ALA A 13 14.48 -6.89 3.86
C ALA A 13 14.69 -8.10 2.95
N GLN A 14 14.94 -7.86 1.67
CA GLN A 14 15.43 -8.88 0.77
C GLN A 14 16.77 -9.42 1.31
N PRO A 15 17.09 -10.72 1.09
CA PRO A 15 18.38 -11.25 1.51
C PRO A 15 19.51 -10.42 0.89
N PRO A 16 20.59 -10.16 1.65
CA PRO A 16 21.72 -9.39 1.16
C PRO A 16 22.29 -10.06 -0.10
N GLY A 17 22.39 -9.32 -1.20
CA GLY A 17 22.86 -9.79 -2.51
C GLY A 17 21.80 -9.90 -3.61
N CYS A 18 20.54 -9.60 -3.33
CA CYS A 18 19.47 -9.54 -4.33
C CYS A 18 19.52 -8.18 -5.03
N SER A 19 20.09 -8.10 -6.23
CA SER A 19 20.10 -6.88 -7.03
C SER A 19 19.07 -6.98 -8.15
N ALA A 20 18.45 -5.83 -8.50
CA ALA A 20 17.59 -5.72 -9.66
C ALA A 20 18.31 -6.13 -10.94
N SER A 21 17.62 -6.81 -11.84
CA SER A 21 18.14 -7.03 -13.19
C SER A 21 18.35 -5.67 -13.89
N ARG A 22 19.25 -5.60 -14.89
CA ARG A 22 19.44 -4.37 -15.68
C ARG A 22 18.15 -3.86 -16.30
N SER A 23 17.25 -4.76 -16.67
CA SER A 23 15.94 -4.42 -17.22
C SER A 23 15.03 -3.81 -16.17
N ALA A 24 14.96 -4.43 -14.98
CA ALA A 24 14.20 -3.91 -13.84
C ALA A 24 14.70 -2.53 -13.42
N THR A 25 16.03 -2.36 -13.29
CA THR A 25 16.64 -1.08 -12.94
C THR A 25 16.22 0.04 -13.91
N LYS A 26 16.33 -0.20 -15.23
CA LYS A 26 15.92 0.80 -16.24
C LYS A 26 14.44 1.13 -16.17
N ARG A 27 13.59 0.11 -15.90
CA ARG A 27 12.16 0.30 -15.74
C ARG A 27 11.86 1.16 -14.52
N LEU A 28 12.43 0.85 -13.37
CA LEU A 28 12.20 1.55 -12.10
C LEU A 28 12.69 3.01 -12.14
N ILE A 29 13.82 3.28 -12.78
CA ILE A 29 14.30 4.66 -12.99
C ILE A 29 13.27 5.46 -13.78
N ARG A 30 12.73 4.92 -14.88
CA ARG A 30 11.69 5.61 -15.67
C ARG A 30 10.42 5.86 -14.87
N GLU A 31 9.98 4.89 -14.06
CA GLU A 31 8.80 5.06 -13.21
C GLU A 31 9.01 6.14 -12.15
N LEU A 32 10.21 6.23 -11.59
CA LEU A 32 10.57 7.29 -10.66
C LEU A 32 10.59 8.67 -11.33
N GLU A 33 11.08 8.76 -12.58
CA GLU A 33 11.02 9.99 -13.39
C GLU A 33 9.57 10.39 -13.67
N THR A 34 8.73 9.42 -14.05
CA THR A 34 7.28 9.64 -14.26
C THR A 34 6.63 10.16 -12.98
N TRP A 35 6.86 9.50 -11.84
CA TRP A 35 6.35 9.96 -10.55
C TRP A 35 6.76 11.40 -10.25
N ARG A 36 8.03 11.75 -10.43
CA ARG A 36 8.53 13.12 -10.19
C ARG A 36 7.84 14.17 -11.06
N SER A 37 7.45 13.82 -12.28
CA SER A 37 6.71 14.73 -13.16
C SER A 37 5.23 14.85 -12.80
N GLU A 38 4.62 13.80 -12.26
CA GLU A 38 3.18 13.77 -11.92
C GLU A 38 2.90 14.15 -10.45
N ALA A 39 3.90 14.13 -9.58
CA ALA A 39 3.73 14.31 -8.14
C ALA A 39 3.06 15.63 -7.74
N LEU A 40 3.22 16.70 -8.52
CA LEU A 40 2.59 18.00 -8.25
C LEU A 40 1.08 18.00 -8.50
N GLU A 41 0.60 17.16 -9.40
CA GLU A 41 -0.83 17.03 -9.75
C GLU A 41 -1.51 15.92 -8.93
N GLU A 42 -0.71 15.03 -8.32
CA GLU A 42 -1.23 13.91 -7.55
C GLU A 42 -1.63 14.35 -6.14
N THR A 43 -2.91 14.21 -5.81
CA THR A 43 -3.47 14.66 -4.52
C THR A 43 -3.64 13.53 -3.50
N GLY A 44 -3.66 12.30 -3.97
CA GLY A 44 -3.93 11.12 -3.15
C GLY A 44 -2.69 10.38 -2.67
N ILE A 45 -1.58 10.56 -3.38
CA ILE A 45 -0.28 9.94 -3.06
C ILE A 45 0.68 11.09 -2.76
N GLU A 46 1.15 11.17 -1.52
CA GLU A 46 2.00 12.28 -1.05
C GLU A 46 3.48 11.99 -1.25
N ARG A 47 3.86 10.70 -1.26
CA ARG A 47 5.23 10.25 -1.47
C ARG A 47 5.23 8.89 -2.15
N LEU A 48 6.15 8.67 -3.06
CA LEU A 48 6.42 7.38 -3.69
C LEU A 48 7.88 7.34 -4.13
N GLY A 49 8.59 6.28 -3.77
CA GLY A 49 9.97 6.07 -4.23
C GLY A 49 10.74 5.08 -3.37
N PRO A 50 11.99 4.80 -3.75
CA PRO A 50 12.86 3.92 -3.00
C PRO A 50 13.20 4.51 -1.63
N ILE A 51 13.31 3.63 -0.62
CA ILE A 51 13.74 4.00 0.73
C ILE A 51 15.21 4.42 0.73
N ASP A 52 16.01 3.73 -0.07
CA ASP A 52 17.43 3.97 -0.26
C ASP A 52 17.73 4.00 -1.77
N GLU A 53 18.44 5.03 -2.22
CA GLU A 53 18.84 5.16 -3.63
C GLU A 53 19.75 4.02 -4.12
N SER A 54 20.41 3.33 -3.22
CA SER A 54 21.22 2.13 -3.51
C SER A 54 20.38 0.85 -3.68
N ASP A 55 19.12 0.84 -3.19
CA ASP A 55 18.19 -0.29 -3.30
C ASP A 55 16.90 0.13 -4.02
N LEU A 56 16.87 -0.05 -5.32
CA LEU A 56 15.69 0.23 -6.15
C LEU A 56 14.57 -0.82 -6.04
N LEU A 57 14.74 -1.87 -5.24
CA LEU A 57 13.71 -2.91 -5.08
C LEU A 57 12.83 -2.70 -3.85
N THR A 58 13.21 -1.80 -2.95
CA THR A 58 12.45 -1.52 -1.73
C THR A 58 11.96 -0.07 -1.73
N TRP A 59 10.66 0.11 -1.94
CA TRP A 59 10.01 1.42 -2.01
C TRP A 59 9.05 1.64 -0.86
N GLU A 60 8.74 2.90 -0.64
CA GLU A 60 7.65 3.35 0.22
C GLU A 60 6.69 4.24 -0.54
N ALA A 61 5.44 4.24 -0.09
CA ALA A 61 4.45 5.24 -0.48
C ALA A 61 3.75 5.80 0.75
N VAL A 62 3.39 7.07 0.70
CA VAL A 62 2.45 7.67 1.65
C VAL A 62 1.21 8.06 0.87
N ILE A 63 0.08 7.49 1.27
CA ILE A 63 -1.23 7.80 0.69
C ILE A 63 -2.13 8.45 1.72
N ASN A 64 -3.05 9.29 1.27
CA ASN A 64 -4.09 9.87 2.12
C ASN A 64 -5.49 9.44 1.66
N GLY A 65 -6.44 9.51 2.58
CA GLY A 65 -7.82 9.10 2.35
C GLY A 65 -8.74 10.18 1.79
N ARG A 66 -8.23 11.39 1.51
CA ARG A 66 -9.06 12.52 1.08
C ARG A 66 -9.88 12.18 -0.16
N GLY A 67 -11.21 12.27 -0.04
CA GLY A 67 -12.14 11.98 -1.13
C GLY A 67 -12.37 10.50 -1.42
N VAL A 68 -11.82 9.58 -0.60
CA VAL A 68 -12.10 8.14 -0.70
C VAL A 68 -13.50 7.81 -0.18
N GLY A 69 -13.96 8.52 0.87
CA GLY A 69 -15.23 8.21 1.53
C GLY A 69 -15.11 7.00 2.48
N GLY A 70 -16.25 6.44 2.89
CA GLY A 70 -16.29 5.25 3.75
C GLY A 70 -15.63 5.41 5.13
N GLY A 71 -15.40 6.66 5.58
CA GLY A 71 -14.69 6.96 6.82
C GLY A 71 -13.18 7.13 6.68
N TYR A 72 -12.63 6.93 5.49
CA TYR A 72 -11.18 7.00 5.24
C TYR A 72 -10.64 8.41 5.07
N ASP A 73 -11.47 9.44 4.93
CA ASP A 73 -11.09 10.79 4.50
C ASP A 73 -10.02 11.48 5.37
N SER A 74 -9.98 11.19 6.66
CA SER A 74 -8.95 11.70 7.60
C SER A 74 -7.71 10.82 7.69
N GLY A 75 -7.72 9.66 7.06
CA GLY A 75 -6.64 8.68 7.11
C GLY A 75 -5.40 9.09 6.30
N ARG A 76 -4.26 8.58 6.73
CA ARG A 76 -2.98 8.75 6.05
C ARG A 76 -2.10 7.55 6.39
N TRP A 77 -1.64 6.82 5.40
CA TRP A 77 -0.98 5.53 5.61
C TRP A 77 0.35 5.44 4.90
N LEU A 78 1.31 4.86 5.59
CA LEU A 78 2.58 4.41 5.04
C LEU A 78 2.40 3.00 4.47
N LEU A 79 2.80 2.83 3.22
CA LEU A 79 2.87 1.55 2.52
C LEU A 79 4.32 1.14 2.33
N SER A 80 4.62 -0.14 2.49
CA SER A 80 5.86 -0.75 2.03
C SER A 80 5.60 -1.49 0.72
N ILE A 81 6.52 -1.34 -0.23
CA ILE A 81 6.44 -1.90 -1.58
C ILE A 81 7.73 -2.64 -1.87
N LEU A 82 7.62 -3.96 -2.00
CA LEU A 82 8.75 -4.82 -2.34
C LEU A 82 8.65 -5.27 -3.79
N LEU A 83 9.65 -4.92 -4.58
CA LEU A 83 9.70 -5.22 -6.01
C LEU A 83 10.52 -6.49 -6.24
N PRO A 84 10.03 -7.46 -7.03
CA PRO A 84 10.78 -8.66 -7.35
C PRO A 84 11.94 -8.35 -8.29
N THR A 85 13.00 -9.16 -8.26
CA THR A 85 14.19 -9.00 -9.09
C THR A 85 13.90 -9.09 -10.60
N ASN A 86 12.82 -9.78 -10.96
CA ASN A 86 12.33 -9.91 -12.34
C ASN A 86 11.26 -8.88 -12.72
N TYR A 87 11.05 -7.84 -11.88
CA TYR A 87 10.11 -6.76 -12.20
C TYR A 87 10.35 -6.24 -13.63
N PRO A 88 9.32 -5.97 -14.43
CA PRO A 88 7.88 -6.01 -14.15
C PRO A 88 7.17 -7.33 -14.51
N LEU A 89 7.89 -8.43 -14.71
CA LEU A 89 7.28 -9.71 -15.06
C LEU A 89 6.42 -10.29 -13.92
N SER A 90 6.80 -9.99 -12.69
CA SER A 90 6.01 -10.30 -11.50
C SER A 90 5.57 -9.01 -10.81
N PRO A 91 4.38 -9.01 -10.16
CA PRO A 91 3.84 -7.84 -9.48
C PRO A 91 4.68 -7.42 -8.27
N PRO A 92 4.60 -6.12 -7.86
CA PRO A 92 5.09 -5.68 -6.57
C PRO A 92 4.27 -6.30 -5.44
N GLN A 93 4.90 -6.52 -4.28
CA GLN A 93 4.21 -6.85 -3.04
C GLN A 93 3.99 -5.56 -2.26
N ILE A 94 2.74 -5.25 -1.95
CA ILE A 94 2.37 -4.05 -1.22
C ILE A 94 1.73 -4.45 0.10
N ARG A 95 2.10 -3.76 1.17
CA ARG A 95 1.45 -3.89 2.48
C ARG A 95 1.33 -2.55 3.18
N PHE A 96 0.32 -2.41 4.00
CA PHE A 96 0.18 -1.28 4.90
C PHE A 96 1.09 -1.45 6.11
N ILE A 97 1.93 -0.44 6.36
CA ILE A 97 2.73 -0.35 7.58
C ILE A 97 1.93 0.33 8.68
N THR A 98 1.20 1.38 8.31
CA THR A 98 0.21 1.98 9.20
C THR A 98 -1.02 1.09 9.23
N PRO A 99 -1.48 0.62 10.40
CA PRO A 99 -2.66 -0.22 10.48
C PRO A 99 -3.91 0.46 9.90
N ILE A 100 -4.72 -0.31 9.20
CA ILE A 100 -5.95 0.16 8.56
C ILE A 100 -7.07 -0.87 8.74
N VAL A 101 -8.26 -0.41 9.09
CA VAL A 101 -9.45 -1.25 9.12
C VAL A 101 -10.08 -1.33 7.73
N HIS A 102 -9.95 -2.49 7.09
CA HIS A 102 -10.51 -2.74 5.76
C HIS A 102 -10.76 -4.25 5.57
N PRO A 103 -11.87 -4.70 4.95
CA PRO A 103 -12.16 -6.12 4.76
C PRO A 103 -11.03 -6.92 4.10
N ASN A 104 -10.36 -6.37 3.11
CA ASN A 104 -9.35 -7.08 2.31
C ASN A 104 -7.90 -6.78 2.74
N ILE A 105 -7.72 -6.21 3.92
CA ILE A 105 -6.40 -5.93 4.51
C ILE A 105 -6.33 -6.56 5.88
N ASN A 106 -5.28 -7.37 6.09
CA ASN A 106 -5.01 -7.95 7.41
C ASN A 106 -4.58 -6.84 8.37
N LEU A 107 -5.30 -6.68 9.48
CA LEU A 107 -5.06 -5.60 10.43
C LEU A 107 -3.69 -5.70 11.13
N ASP A 108 -3.22 -6.92 11.39
CA ASP A 108 -1.97 -7.16 12.13
C ASP A 108 -0.74 -7.11 11.23
N THR A 109 -0.85 -7.63 9.99
CA THR A 109 0.30 -7.75 9.07
C THR A 109 0.32 -6.67 7.99
N GLY A 110 -0.80 -5.97 7.78
CA GLY A 110 -0.98 -5.00 6.71
C GLY A 110 -1.04 -5.61 5.30
N GLU A 111 -1.05 -6.94 5.20
CA GLU A 111 -1.12 -7.62 3.91
C GLU A 111 -2.44 -7.35 3.22
N ILE A 112 -2.36 -7.01 1.93
CA ILE A 112 -3.51 -6.88 1.04
C ILE A 112 -3.82 -8.25 0.46
N CYS A 113 -5.09 -8.57 0.24
CA CYS A 113 -5.49 -9.80 -0.43
C CYS A 113 -4.74 -9.95 -1.76
N LEU A 114 -3.93 -11.01 -1.86
CA LEU A 114 -3.00 -11.21 -2.97
C LEU A 114 -3.70 -11.37 -4.32
N ASP A 115 -4.89 -11.94 -4.34
CA ASP A 115 -5.64 -12.22 -5.57
C ASP A 115 -6.05 -10.91 -6.26
N LEU A 116 -6.39 -9.87 -5.47
CA LEU A 116 -6.75 -8.55 -5.99
C LEU A 116 -5.60 -7.83 -6.71
N LEU A 117 -4.35 -8.12 -6.35
CA LEU A 117 -3.18 -7.49 -6.97
C LEU A 117 -2.54 -8.38 -8.05
N LYS A 118 -2.63 -9.72 -7.92
CA LYS A 118 -1.97 -10.66 -8.83
C LYS A 118 -2.75 -10.90 -10.10
N ASP A 119 -4.07 -11.10 -10.01
CA ASP A 119 -4.90 -11.52 -11.14
C ASP A 119 -5.05 -10.42 -12.19
N ALA A 120 -4.93 -9.16 -11.77
CA ALA A 120 -4.99 -8.01 -12.67
C ALA A 120 -3.61 -7.53 -13.15
N TRP A 121 -2.50 -8.12 -12.69
CA TRP A 121 -1.17 -7.64 -13.02
C TRP A 121 -0.77 -7.92 -14.46
N THR A 122 -0.27 -6.90 -15.11
CA THR A 122 0.47 -7.02 -16.37
C THR A 122 1.75 -6.17 -16.31
N PRO A 123 2.80 -6.50 -17.07
CA PRO A 123 4.02 -5.70 -17.12
C PRO A 123 3.83 -4.26 -17.64
N ALA A 124 2.66 -3.94 -18.15
CA ALA A 124 2.31 -2.58 -18.58
C ALA A 124 2.06 -1.67 -17.37
N TYR A 125 1.58 -2.21 -16.26
CA TYR A 125 1.34 -1.43 -15.05
C TYR A 125 2.65 -0.98 -14.38
N SER A 126 2.59 0.19 -13.74
CA SER A 126 3.68 0.75 -12.94
C SER A 126 3.40 0.61 -11.44
N VAL A 127 4.41 0.88 -10.63
CA VAL A 127 4.25 0.98 -9.16
C VAL A 127 3.23 2.07 -8.83
N LEU A 128 3.29 3.22 -9.50
CA LEU A 128 2.35 4.33 -9.29
C LEU A 128 0.90 3.91 -9.57
N GLU A 129 0.64 3.24 -10.70
CA GLU A 129 -0.70 2.75 -11.04
C GLU A 129 -1.19 1.71 -10.04
N THR A 130 -0.30 0.86 -9.52
CA THR A 130 -0.66 -0.10 -8.49
C THR A 130 -1.05 0.58 -7.18
N VAL A 131 -0.31 1.60 -6.75
CA VAL A 131 -0.66 2.39 -5.55
C VAL A 131 -1.97 3.15 -5.76
N ARG A 132 -2.20 3.72 -6.95
CA ARG A 132 -3.49 4.32 -7.33
C ARG A 132 -4.65 3.31 -7.26
N ALA A 133 -4.43 2.08 -7.74
CA ALA A 133 -5.43 1.02 -7.68
C ALA A 133 -5.76 0.63 -6.23
N VAL A 134 -4.77 0.57 -5.35
CA VAL A 134 -5.00 0.34 -3.91
C VAL A 134 -5.84 1.47 -3.32
N ARG A 135 -5.47 2.72 -3.56
CA ARG A 135 -6.17 3.88 -2.98
C ARG A 135 -7.56 4.10 -3.56
N ASN A 136 -7.69 4.09 -4.89
CA ASN A 136 -8.90 4.50 -5.60
C ASN A 136 -9.81 3.32 -5.97
N GLY A 137 -9.28 2.11 -5.96
CA GLY A 137 -10.01 0.87 -6.29
C GLY A 137 -10.32 0.05 -5.05
N LEU A 138 -9.30 -0.34 -4.28
CA LEU A 138 -9.49 -1.23 -3.14
C LEU A 138 -10.21 -0.53 -1.98
N LEU A 139 -9.71 0.63 -1.53
CA LEU A 139 -10.25 1.29 -0.32
C LEU A 139 -11.75 1.61 -0.43
N PRO A 140 -12.26 2.21 -1.52
CA PRO A 140 -13.69 2.52 -1.63
C PRO A 140 -14.58 1.32 -2.00
N TYR A 141 -14.01 0.23 -2.54
CA TYR A 141 -14.76 -0.91 -3.08
C TYR A 141 -14.28 -2.24 -2.49
N PRO A 142 -14.57 -2.51 -1.19
CA PRO A 142 -14.14 -3.74 -0.53
C PRO A 142 -14.85 -4.98 -1.11
N GLU A 143 -14.07 -6.06 -1.29
CA GLU A 143 -14.60 -7.39 -1.61
C GLU A 143 -14.91 -8.12 -0.29
N VAL A 144 -16.20 -8.25 0.02
CA VAL A 144 -16.65 -8.78 1.31
C VAL A 144 -16.71 -10.31 1.36
N ASP A 145 -16.66 -11.00 0.20
CA ASP A 145 -16.77 -12.45 0.14
C ASP A 145 -15.44 -13.18 0.44
N SER A 146 -14.31 -12.51 0.26
CA SER A 146 -12.96 -13.02 0.56
C SER A 146 -12.20 -12.14 1.53
N PRO A 147 -12.66 -11.97 2.79
CA PRO A 147 -12.06 -11.02 3.71
C PRO A 147 -10.80 -11.56 4.39
N LEU A 148 -9.83 -10.68 4.61
CA LEU A 148 -8.72 -10.86 5.55
C LEU A 148 -9.05 -10.30 6.95
N ASN A 149 -9.98 -9.34 7.02
CA ASN A 149 -10.55 -8.81 8.25
C ASN A 149 -12.04 -9.16 8.30
N VAL A 150 -12.34 -10.25 9.01
CA VAL A 150 -13.69 -10.83 9.08
C VAL A 150 -14.67 -9.90 9.78
N ASP A 151 -14.23 -9.17 10.80
CA ASP A 151 -15.08 -8.26 11.57
C ASP A 151 -15.52 -7.04 10.75
N ALA A 152 -14.57 -6.44 10.01
CA ALA A 152 -14.89 -5.34 9.09
C ALA A 152 -15.84 -5.79 7.96
N ALA A 153 -15.64 -7.00 7.43
CA ALA A 153 -16.51 -7.56 6.40
C ALA A 153 -17.90 -7.92 6.93
N ALA A 154 -17.99 -8.36 8.19
CA ALA A 154 -19.27 -8.73 8.81
C ALA A 154 -20.23 -7.53 8.90
N LEU A 155 -19.74 -6.34 9.26
CA LEU A 155 -20.54 -5.11 9.28
C LEU A 155 -21.14 -4.81 7.91
N LEU A 156 -20.31 -4.85 6.87
CA LEU A 156 -20.76 -4.56 5.50
C LEU A 156 -21.73 -5.62 4.97
N ARG A 157 -21.48 -6.91 5.23
CA ARG A 157 -22.40 -8.00 4.87
C ARG A 157 -23.74 -7.91 5.60
N GLY A 158 -23.72 -7.43 6.85
CA GLY A 158 -24.92 -7.14 7.62
C GLY A 158 -25.70 -5.90 7.15
N GLY A 159 -25.18 -5.16 6.16
CA GLY A 159 -25.78 -3.92 5.67
C GLY A 159 -25.53 -2.71 6.55
N ASP A 160 -24.73 -2.82 7.60
CA ASP A 160 -24.38 -1.71 8.49
C ASP A 160 -23.23 -0.87 7.94
N VAL A 161 -23.49 -0.22 6.81
CA VAL A 161 -22.53 0.66 6.13
C VAL A 161 -22.16 1.86 7.01
N VAL A 162 -23.11 2.36 7.79
CA VAL A 162 -22.88 3.50 8.70
C VAL A 162 -21.95 3.10 9.84
N GLY A 163 -22.20 1.96 10.47
CA GLY A 163 -21.34 1.44 11.53
C GLY A 163 -19.93 1.15 11.03
N ALA A 164 -19.80 0.53 9.85
CA ALA A 164 -18.51 0.29 9.22
C ALA A 164 -17.74 1.60 8.97
N SER A 165 -18.39 2.61 8.38
CA SER A 165 -17.78 3.91 8.12
C SER A 165 -17.34 4.63 9.41
N ARG A 166 -18.15 4.55 10.47
CA ARG A 166 -17.81 5.14 11.77
C ARG A 166 -16.63 4.44 12.43
N LEU A 167 -16.55 3.12 12.34
CA LEU A 167 -15.41 2.35 12.83
C LEU A 167 -14.12 2.78 12.15
N VAL A 168 -14.14 2.90 10.82
CA VAL A 168 -12.98 3.35 10.03
C VAL A 168 -12.59 4.78 10.42
N GLU A 169 -13.55 5.70 10.50
CA GLU A 169 -13.32 7.09 10.88
C GLU A 169 -12.65 7.20 12.26
N LEU A 170 -13.19 6.48 13.25
CA LEU A 170 -12.65 6.44 14.61
C LEU A 170 -11.22 5.89 14.61
N TRP A 171 -10.98 4.81 13.88
CA TRP A 171 -9.64 4.22 13.75
C TRP A 171 -8.63 5.20 13.16
N CYS A 172 -9.00 5.92 12.09
CA CYS A 172 -8.16 6.94 11.46
C CYS A 172 -7.79 8.09 12.41
N ILE A 173 -8.66 8.40 13.39
CA ILE A 173 -8.44 9.47 14.38
C ILE A 173 -7.57 8.98 15.54
N GLU A 174 -7.80 7.74 16.03
CA GLU A 174 -7.22 7.26 17.29
C GLU A 174 -5.85 6.56 17.16
N GLY A 175 -5.37 6.24 15.97
CA GLY A 175 -4.06 5.61 15.84
C GLY A 175 -3.74 4.98 14.48
N GLY A 176 -4.72 4.87 13.60
CA GLY A 176 -4.51 4.37 12.25
C GLY A 176 -4.03 5.45 11.28
N ARG A 177 -3.12 6.33 11.73
CA ARG A 177 -2.62 7.44 10.92
C ARG A 177 -1.11 7.51 10.97
N TYR A 178 -0.49 7.69 9.81
CA TYR A 178 0.94 7.95 9.68
C TYR A 178 1.23 9.44 9.83
N ASP A 179 1.99 9.82 10.85
CA ASP A 179 2.34 11.22 11.18
C ASP A 179 3.78 11.59 10.79
N GLY A 180 4.52 10.68 10.14
CA GLY A 180 5.86 10.97 9.62
C GLY A 180 5.84 11.91 8.41
N LEU A 181 7.00 12.55 8.17
CA LEU A 181 7.27 13.40 7.00
C LEU A 181 7.45 12.58 5.73
#